data_2607de33d5444912da41119bbb000e5d
#
_entry.id   2607de33d5444912da41119bbb000e5d
#
_cell.length_a   1.000
_cell.length_b   1.000
_cell.length_c   1.000
_cell.angle_alpha   90.00
_cell.angle_beta   90.00
_cell.angle_gamma   90.00
#
_symmetry.space_group_name_H-M   'P 1'
#
loop_
_entity.id
_entity.type
_entity.pdbx_description
1 polymer ?
#
loop_
_entity_poly.entity_id
_entity_poly.type
_entity_poly.pdbx_seq_one_letter_code
_entity_poly.pdbx_strand_id
1 'polypeptide(L)'
;MEEKVKKLDLDDEVSEKLKEEIDKLRMMEQNSSEYTVTRNYIETLLALPWNEKTSDDIDLSRAEKILNRDHYGLEDVKERILEFLAVRKLKPDASGSIVCLVGPPGVGKTSLGKSIAS
;
A
#
# COMPACT_ATOMS: atom_id res chain seq x y z
N MET A 1 -3.83 2.31 -25.11
CA MET A 1 -3.87 1.51 -23.86
C MET A 1 -2.87 0.37 -23.91
N GLU A 2 -2.85 -0.49 -24.90
CA GLU A 2 -1.89 -1.63 -25.00
C GLU A 2 -0.42 -1.23 -24.96
N GLU A 3 -0.04 -0.12 -25.57
CA GLU A 3 1.35 0.37 -25.48
C GLU A 3 1.75 0.78 -24.05
N LYS A 4 0.78 1.26 -23.26
CA LYS A 4 1.02 1.56 -21.86
C LYS A 4 1.19 0.29 -21.03
N VAL A 5 0.38 -0.74 -21.29
CA VAL A 5 0.51 -2.05 -20.61
C VAL A 5 1.89 -2.66 -20.85
N LYS A 6 2.40 -2.58 -22.09
CA LYS A 6 3.73 -3.12 -22.46
C LYS A 6 4.90 -2.35 -21.81
N LYS A 7 4.68 -1.08 -21.45
CA LYS A 7 5.71 -0.24 -20.80
C LYS A 7 5.73 -0.40 -19.27
N LEU A 8 4.64 -0.90 -18.70
CA LEU A 8 4.56 -1.21 -17.28
C LEU A 8 5.10 -2.62 -17.08
N ASP A 9 6.11 -2.75 -16.25
CA ASP A 9 6.65 -4.05 -15.82
C ASP A 9 5.68 -4.66 -14.81
N LEU A 10 4.63 -5.32 -15.32
CA LEU A 10 3.53 -5.87 -14.54
C LEU A 10 3.74 -7.36 -14.33
N ASP A 11 3.30 -7.86 -13.19
CA ASP A 11 3.18 -9.30 -12.96
C ASP A 11 2.30 -9.94 -14.04
N ASP A 12 2.61 -11.18 -14.42
CA ASP A 12 1.92 -11.91 -15.50
C ASP A 12 0.40 -11.94 -15.28
N GLU A 13 -0.05 -12.19 -14.06
CA GLU A 13 -1.47 -12.22 -13.68
C GLU A 13 -2.18 -10.87 -13.93
N VAL A 14 -1.55 -9.77 -13.54
CA VAL A 14 -2.09 -8.42 -13.74
C VAL A 14 -2.11 -8.05 -15.23
N SER A 15 -1.05 -8.41 -15.94
CA SER A 15 -0.94 -8.19 -17.40
C SER A 15 -2.02 -8.92 -18.17
N GLU A 16 -2.29 -10.17 -17.81
CA GLU A 16 -3.31 -11.00 -18.43
C GLU A 16 -4.71 -10.43 -18.17
N LYS A 17 -4.99 -10.05 -16.92
CA LYS A 17 -6.25 -9.42 -16.55
C LYS A 17 -6.51 -8.10 -17.28
N LEU A 18 -5.49 -7.25 -17.40
CA LEU A 18 -5.60 -6.00 -18.16
C LEU A 18 -5.87 -6.23 -19.64
N LYS A 19 -5.25 -7.25 -20.24
CA LYS A 19 -5.55 -7.62 -21.66
C LYS A 19 -6.98 -8.05 -21.83
N GLU A 20 -7.50 -8.91 -20.96
CA GLU A 20 -8.91 -9.33 -20.99
C GLU A 20 -9.88 -8.13 -20.92
N GLU A 21 -9.62 -7.19 -20.01
CA GLU A 21 -10.47 -6.00 -19.86
C GLU A 21 -10.38 -5.05 -21.09
N ILE A 22 -9.21 -4.93 -21.69
CA ILE A 22 -9.02 -4.16 -22.94
C ILE A 22 -9.78 -4.83 -24.11
N ASP A 23 -9.74 -6.14 -24.20
CA ASP A 23 -10.45 -6.88 -25.26
C ASP A 23 -11.97 -6.77 -25.08
N LYS A 24 -12.47 -6.84 -23.85
CA LYS A 24 -13.89 -6.55 -23.54
C LYS A 24 -14.27 -5.13 -23.95
N LEU A 25 -13.45 -4.13 -23.63
CA LEU A 25 -13.69 -2.74 -24.00
C LEU A 25 -13.80 -2.54 -25.50
N ARG A 26 -13.02 -3.28 -26.29
CA ARG A 26 -13.07 -3.24 -27.77
C ARG A 26 -14.39 -3.75 -28.36
N MET A 27 -15.02 -4.70 -27.68
CA MET A 27 -16.29 -5.29 -28.11
C MET A 27 -17.50 -4.47 -27.68
N MET A 28 -17.33 -3.50 -26.78
CA MET A 28 -18.41 -2.66 -26.27
C MET A 28 -18.72 -1.49 -27.20
N GLU A 29 -19.98 -1.12 -27.27
CA GLU A 29 -20.40 0.12 -27.95
C GLU A 29 -19.88 1.35 -27.19
N GLN A 30 -19.22 2.26 -27.89
CA GLN A 30 -18.58 3.43 -27.31
C GLN A 30 -19.55 4.38 -26.58
N ASN A 31 -20.81 4.35 -26.92
CA ASN A 31 -21.86 5.19 -26.33
C ASN A 31 -22.55 4.53 -25.12
N SER A 32 -22.15 3.32 -24.74
CA SER A 32 -22.72 2.65 -23.58
C SER A 32 -22.13 3.17 -22.26
N SER A 33 -22.93 3.16 -21.21
CA SER A 33 -22.47 3.49 -19.85
C SER A 33 -21.41 2.50 -19.36
N GLU A 34 -21.52 1.23 -19.74
CA GLU A 34 -20.57 0.17 -19.43
C GLU A 34 -19.19 0.43 -20.02
N TYR A 35 -19.14 0.95 -21.27
CA TYR A 35 -17.89 1.36 -21.91
C TYR A 35 -17.14 2.40 -21.06
N THR A 36 -17.85 3.41 -20.58
CA THR A 36 -17.26 4.46 -19.75
C THR A 36 -16.72 3.92 -18.42
N VAL A 37 -17.47 3.04 -17.76
CA VAL A 37 -17.05 2.40 -16.51
C VAL A 37 -15.80 1.54 -16.72
N THR A 38 -15.82 0.65 -17.71
CA THR A 38 -14.70 -0.23 -18.04
C THR A 38 -13.45 0.56 -18.44
N ARG A 39 -13.63 1.61 -19.22
CA ARG A 39 -12.53 2.50 -19.62
C ARG A 39 -11.89 3.17 -18.40
N ASN A 40 -12.69 3.76 -17.51
CA ASN A 40 -12.19 4.41 -16.29
C ASN A 40 -11.47 3.42 -15.38
N TYR A 41 -11.97 2.20 -15.27
CA TYR A 41 -11.31 1.12 -14.53
C TYR A 41 -9.92 0.81 -15.09
N ILE A 42 -9.80 0.61 -16.40
CA ILE A 42 -8.52 0.35 -17.05
C ILE A 42 -7.58 1.54 -16.91
N GLU A 43 -8.06 2.78 -17.10
CA GLU A 43 -7.26 3.99 -16.94
C GLU A 43 -6.73 4.14 -15.50
N THR A 44 -7.54 3.80 -14.51
CA THR A 44 -7.14 3.79 -13.09
C THR A 44 -6.04 2.76 -12.85
N LEU A 45 -6.21 1.52 -13.33
CA LEU A 45 -5.19 0.49 -13.20
C LEU A 45 -3.86 0.88 -13.85
N LEU A 46 -3.92 1.51 -15.03
CA LEU A 46 -2.72 1.97 -15.75
C LEU A 46 -2.03 3.18 -15.09
N ALA A 47 -2.72 3.88 -14.20
CA ALA A 47 -2.18 5.01 -13.44
C ALA A 47 -1.56 4.60 -12.10
N LEU A 48 -1.77 3.35 -11.65
CA LEU A 48 -1.18 2.87 -10.39
C LEU A 48 0.34 2.70 -10.53
N PRO A 49 1.11 3.03 -9.48
CA PRO A 49 2.56 2.86 -9.45
C PRO A 49 2.94 1.41 -9.11
N TRP A 50 2.74 0.48 -10.03
CA TRP A 50 2.89 -0.97 -9.81
C TRP A 50 4.25 -1.41 -9.27
N ASN A 51 5.32 -0.75 -9.71
CA ASN A 51 6.70 -1.12 -9.35
C ASN A 51 7.40 -0.07 -8.50
N GLU A 52 6.69 0.98 -8.09
CA GLU A 52 7.24 1.97 -7.19
C GLU A 52 7.17 1.46 -5.74
N LYS A 53 8.33 1.33 -5.13
CA LYS A 53 8.47 0.95 -3.72
C LYS A 53 9.21 2.07 -3.00
N THR A 54 8.74 2.43 -1.83
CA THR A 54 9.49 3.30 -0.91
C THR A 54 10.59 2.48 -0.24
N SER A 55 11.78 3.06 -0.09
CA SER A 55 12.82 2.46 0.75
C SER A 55 12.52 2.79 2.21
N ASP A 56 12.37 1.76 3.03
CA ASP A 56 12.19 1.94 4.46
C ASP A 56 13.55 2.21 5.11
N ASP A 57 13.69 3.35 5.79
CA ASP A 57 14.83 3.66 6.65
C ASP A 57 14.45 3.35 8.10
N ILE A 58 14.72 2.11 8.52
CA ILE A 58 14.37 1.67 9.87
C ILE A 58 15.51 1.97 10.83
N ASP A 59 15.41 3.11 11.52
CA ASP A 59 16.22 3.47 12.67
C ASP A 59 15.38 3.37 13.96
N LEU A 60 15.68 2.37 14.79
CA LEU A 60 14.95 2.10 16.03
C LEU A 60 15.04 3.27 17.04
N SER A 61 16.19 3.92 17.14
CA SER A 61 16.35 5.07 18.03
C SER A 61 15.52 6.26 17.59
N ARG A 62 15.43 6.47 16.28
CA ARG A 62 14.58 7.53 15.71
C ARG A 62 13.10 7.19 15.90
N ALA A 63 12.70 5.94 15.65
CA ALA A 63 11.34 5.46 15.84
C ALA A 63 10.87 5.64 17.29
N GLU A 64 11.69 5.27 18.26
CA GLU A 64 11.41 5.46 19.70
C GLU A 64 11.21 6.95 20.04
N LYS A 65 12.08 7.82 19.56
CA LYS A 65 11.95 9.27 19.77
C LYS A 65 10.66 9.83 19.17
N ILE A 66 10.27 9.41 17.97
CA ILE A 66 9.04 9.85 17.32
C ILE A 66 7.81 9.37 18.11
N LEU A 67 7.77 8.10 18.50
CA LEU A 67 6.68 7.55 19.30
C LEU A 67 6.54 8.27 20.64
N ASN A 68 7.63 8.57 21.32
CA ASN A 68 7.63 9.27 22.60
C ASN A 68 7.27 10.76 22.47
N ARG A 69 7.65 11.40 21.36
CA ARG A 69 7.29 12.79 21.07
C ARG A 69 5.79 12.94 20.79
N ASP A 70 5.23 12.02 20.01
CA ASP A 70 3.89 12.15 19.46
C ASP A 70 2.81 11.54 20.39
N HIS A 71 3.21 10.62 21.27
CA HIS A 71 2.29 9.89 22.15
C HIS A 71 2.79 9.86 23.58
N TYR A 72 1.93 10.24 24.52
CA TYR A 72 2.18 10.10 25.94
C TYR A 72 1.71 8.74 26.47
N GLY A 73 2.53 8.07 27.26
CA GLY A 73 2.20 6.74 27.78
C GLY A 73 2.23 5.66 26.71
N LEU A 74 1.32 4.68 26.79
CA LEU A 74 1.20 3.58 25.84
C LEU A 74 2.50 2.74 25.70
N GLU A 75 3.21 2.52 26.81
CA GLU A 75 4.54 1.89 26.81
C GLU A 75 4.51 0.50 26.16
N ASP A 76 3.53 -0.35 26.50
CA ASP A 76 3.40 -1.69 25.96
C ASP A 76 3.17 -1.67 24.43
N VAL A 77 2.38 -0.72 23.94
CA VAL A 77 2.11 -0.55 22.50
C VAL A 77 3.36 -0.08 21.77
N LYS A 78 4.09 0.88 22.33
CA LYS A 78 5.36 1.39 21.78
C LYS A 78 6.41 0.30 21.71
N GLU A 79 6.58 -0.47 22.78
CA GLU A 79 7.51 -1.60 22.83
C GLU A 79 7.17 -2.62 21.72
N ARG A 80 5.90 -2.95 21.56
CA ARG A 80 5.46 -3.89 20.52
C ARG A 80 5.71 -3.37 19.10
N ILE A 81 5.55 -2.07 18.88
CA ILE A 81 5.87 -1.45 17.59
C ILE A 81 7.38 -1.48 17.33
N LEU A 82 8.20 -1.17 18.33
CA LEU A 82 9.66 -1.23 18.22
C LEU A 82 10.17 -2.65 17.96
N GLU A 83 9.60 -3.67 18.62
CA GLU A 83 9.90 -5.07 18.33
C GLU A 83 9.58 -5.44 16.87
N PHE A 84 8.41 -5.02 16.38
CA PHE A 84 8.01 -5.25 14.99
C PHE A 84 8.99 -4.61 14.01
N LEU A 85 9.38 -3.36 14.24
CA LEU A 85 10.37 -2.66 13.42
C LEU A 85 11.75 -3.31 13.49
N ALA A 86 12.16 -3.80 14.65
CA ALA A 86 13.43 -4.51 14.83
C ALA A 86 13.47 -5.82 14.02
N VAL A 87 12.40 -6.61 14.05
CA VAL A 87 12.29 -7.83 13.24
C VAL A 87 12.38 -7.51 11.76
N ARG A 88 11.69 -6.46 11.30
CA ARG A 88 11.71 -6.03 9.91
C ARG A 88 13.09 -5.54 9.48
N LYS A 89 13.82 -4.85 10.37
CA LYS A 89 15.20 -4.43 10.12
C LYS A 89 16.14 -5.62 9.94
N LEU A 90 15.96 -6.68 10.74
CA LEU A 90 16.78 -7.89 10.69
C LEU A 90 16.46 -8.78 9.49
N LYS A 91 15.21 -8.77 9.04
CA LYS A 91 14.71 -9.56 7.89
C LYS A 91 13.90 -8.68 6.93
N PRO A 92 14.55 -7.89 6.08
CA PRO A 92 13.86 -7.00 5.13
C PRO A 92 12.95 -7.76 4.14
N ASP A 93 13.32 -9.00 3.80
CA ASP A 93 12.60 -9.85 2.86
C ASP A 93 11.46 -10.66 3.50
N ALA A 94 11.29 -10.58 4.82
CA ALA A 94 10.16 -11.23 5.47
C ALA A 94 8.87 -10.58 4.96
N SER A 95 7.97 -11.38 4.37
CA SER A 95 6.65 -10.94 3.95
C SER A 95 5.98 -10.21 5.13
N GLY A 96 5.59 -8.95 4.88
CA GLY A 96 5.19 -8.04 5.93
C GLY A 96 4.05 -8.59 6.78
N SER A 97 4.30 -8.66 8.08
CA SER A 97 3.24 -8.94 9.04
C SER A 97 2.28 -7.76 9.07
N ILE A 98 0.99 -8.04 9.15
CA ILE A 98 -0.04 -7.02 9.30
C ILE A 98 -0.17 -6.70 10.78
N VAL A 99 0.07 -5.44 11.16
CA VAL A 99 -0.17 -4.95 12.52
C VAL A 99 -1.56 -4.36 12.61
N CYS A 100 -2.39 -4.89 13.50
CA CYS A 100 -3.74 -4.40 13.75
C CYS A 100 -3.81 -3.68 15.10
N LEU A 101 -4.17 -2.40 15.08
CA LEU A 101 -4.39 -1.59 16.29
C LEU A 101 -5.86 -1.68 16.70
N VAL A 102 -6.14 -2.26 17.85
CA VAL A 102 -7.49 -2.46 18.39
C VAL A 102 -7.68 -1.63 19.64
N GLY A 103 -8.83 -0.97 19.74
CA GLY A 103 -9.18 -0.18 20.93
C GLY A 103 -10.41 0.70 20.69
N PRO A 104 -10.92 1.35 21.75
CA PRO A 104 -12.07 2.25 21.65
C PRO A 104 -11.76 3.48 20.78
N PRO A 105 -12.80 4.23 20.34
CA PRO A 105 -12.58 5.47 19.59
C PRO A 105 -11.81 6.51 20.43
N GLY A 106 -10.97 7.32 19.76
CA GLY A 106 -10.29 8.44 20.40
C GLY A 106 -9.02 8.10 21.18
N VAL A 107 -8.54 6.85 21.20
CA VAL A 107 -7.32 6.45 21.95
C VAL A 107 -6.02 6.65 21.17
N GLY A 108 -6.07 7.12 19.93
CA GLY A 108 -4.88 7.44 19.14
C GLY A 108 -4.43 6.39 18.13
N LYS A 109 -5.26 5.40 17.75
CA LYS A 109 -4.91 4.35 16.78
C LYS A 109 -4.40 4.92 15.45
N THR A 110 -5.13 5.88 14.89
CA THR A 110 -4.77 6.52 13.61
C THR A 110 -3.50 7.35 13.72
N SER A 111 -3.31 8.08 14.82
CA SER A 111 -2.10 8.88 15.03
C SER A 111 -0.86 8.02 15.25
N LEU A 112 -0.99 6.86 15.92
CA LEU A 112 0.08 5.86 16.00
C LEU A 112 0.50 5.35 14.63
N GLY A 113 -0.46 5.02 13.76
CA GLY A 113 -0.17 4.62 12.39
C GLY A 113 0.60 5.68 11.60
N LYS A 114 0.24 6.95 11.76
CA LYS A 114 0.97 8.08 11.13
C LYS A 114 2.39 8.22 11.66
N SER A 115 2.60 8.05 12.96
CA SER A 115 3.94 8.12 13.57
C SER A 115 4.85 6.97 13.16
N ILE A 116 4.29 5.79 12.90
CA ILE A 116 5.04 4.64 12.36
C ILE A 116 5.48 4.92 10.91
N ALA A 117 4.67 5.63 10.14
CA ALA A 117 4.93 5.93 8.73
C ALA A 117 5.91 7.11 8.53
N SER A 118 6.19 7.90 9.56
CA SER A 118 7.11 9.05 9.49
C SER A 118 8.54 8.72 9.86
#